data_be131c424a5f701cd71504896627d5a1
#
_entry.id   be131c424a5f701cd71504896627d5a1
#
_cell.length_a   1.000
_cell.length_b   1.000
_cell.length_c   1.000
_cell.angle_alpha   90.00
_cell.angle_beta   90.00
_cell.angle_gamma   90.00
#
_symmetry.space_group_name_H-M   'P 1'
#
loop_
_entity.id
_entity.type
_entity.pdbx_description
1 polymer ?
#
loop_
_entity_poly.entity_id
_entity_poly.type
_entity_poly.pdbx_seq_one_letter_code
_entity_poly.pdbx_strand_id
1 'polypeptide(L)'
;QLDIVWMGVAGTLITMVILSLSPTLAPVVVGLVAYSVYVGDRISDTKYEPDATSARSAFIGRHRRLLSITSAAAYGLAVAISTLNGPLALAITLIPGATWVVYAVELPESSRAPIKRLKTVFVLNSTLVALAWATAMVLLPIVFAGATVTPVALVLAVYFFFDIFVNTEIPNVRDVDDDARNDVATFPTVVGVRRTRHLLYVINILSVLVVVGAFVGGYLPALFAVVLLAGRALAVLLNSRVGRSDDYRRLEFFGEMNHVFVAGGLLLAVFL
;
A
#
# COMPACT_ATOMS: atom_id res chain seq x y z
N GLN A 1 -12.26 -6.26 -5.33
CA GLN A 1 -11.12 -5.52 -5.92
C GLN A 1 -11.11 -4.02 -5.55
N LEU A 2 -11.90 -3.64 -4.56
CA LEU A 2 -11.85 -2.32 -3.92
C LEU A 2 -11.17 -2.41 -2.55
N ASP A 3 -10.59 -3.56 -2.23
CA ASP A 3 -9.86 -3.91 -1.02
C ASP A 3 -8.70 -2.93 -0.76
N ILE A 4 -7.91 -2.62 -1.79
CA ILE A 4 -6.82 -1.62 -1.69
C ILE A 4 -7.34 -0.20 -1.37
N VAL A 5 -8.53 0.15 -1.84
CA VAL A 5 -9.17 1.43 -1.50
C VAL A 5 -9.51 1.46 -0.01
N TRP A 6 -10.12 0.37 0.49
CA TRP A 6 -10.43 0.23 1.91
C TRP A 6 -9.18 0.19 2.78
N MET A 7 -8.10 -0.45 2.32
CA MET A 7 -6.79 -0.42 2.96
C MET A 7 -6.30 1.03 3.14
N GLY A 8 -6.34 1.84 2.08
CA GLY A 8 -5.91 3.23 2.11
C GLY A 8 -6.76 4.10 3.06
N VAL A 9 -8.08 3.97 2.96
CA VAL A 9 -9.03 4.67 3.86
C VAL A 9 -8.79 4.27 5.32
N ALA A 10 -8.72 2.97 5.59
CA ALA A 10 -8.55 2.44 6.95
C ALA A 10 -7.19 2.84 7.54
N GLY A 11 -6.09 2.76 6.77
CA GLY A 11 -4.77 3.21 7.22
C GLY A 11 -4.75 4.69 7.61
N THR A 12 -5.44 5.54 6.83
CA THR A 12 -5.59 6.96 7.15
C THR A 12 -6.42 7.16 8.43
N LEU A 13 -7.52 6.40 8.61
CA LEU A 13 -8.34 6.44 9.83
C LEU A 13 -7.56 5.96 11.05
N ILE A 14 -6.73 4.91 10.94
CA ILE A 14 -5.83 4.46 12.01
C ILE A 14 -4.94 5.62 12.47
N THR A 15 -4.33 6.32 11.53
CA THR A 15 -3.50 7.49 11.86
C THR A 15 -4.31 8.58 12.58
N MET A 16 -5.50 8.90 12.07
CA MET A 16 -6.35 9.94 12.69
C MET A 16 -6.78 9.58 14.10
N VAL A 17 -7.16 8.33 14.34
CA VAL A 17 -7.56 7.85 15.67
C VAL A 17 -6.38 7.88 16.64
N ILE A 18 -5.24 7.30 16.27
CA ILE A 18 -4.06 7.19 17.16
C ILE A 18 -3.48 8.56 17.49
N LEU A 19 -3.46 9.49 16.52
CA LEU A 19 -2.97 10.85 16.73
C LEU A 19 -4.05 11.81 17.22
N SER A 20 -5.27 11.32 17.48
CA SER A 20 -6.42 12.15 17.93
C SER A 20 -6.67 13.37 17.04
N LEU A 21 -6.54 13.21 15.72
CA LEU A 21 -6.73 14.27 14.75
C LEU A 21 -8.23 14.55 14.56
N SER A 22 -8.56 15.83 14.33
CA SER A 22 -9.92 16.21 13.95
C SER A 22 -10.35 15.52 12.65
N PRO A 23 -11.65 15.21 12.45
CA PRO A 23 -12.16 14.66 11.21
C PRO A 23 -11.86 15.56 10.01
N THR A 24 -11.28 14.99 8.96
CA THR A 24 -10.91 15.67 7.70
C THR A 24 -11.26 14.82 6.49
N LEU A 25 -11.09 15.37 5.28
CA LEU A 25 -11.28 14.65 4.03
C LEU A 25 -10.06 13.79 3.63
N ALA A 26 -9.02 13.72 4.43
CA ALA A 26 -7.82 12.93 4.11
C ALA A 26 -8.12 11.46 3.77
N PRO A 27 -8.99 10.71 4.50
CA PRO A 27 -9.35 9.34 4.12
C PRO A 27 -10.02 9.24 2.74
N VAL A 28 -10.84 10.24 2.40
CA VAL A 28 -11.51 10.30 1.09
C VAL A 28 -10.45 10.51 -0.01
N VAL A 29 -9.53 11.44 0.19
CA VAL A 29 -8.44 11.72 -0.76
C VAL A 29 -7.58 10.48 -0.98
N VAL A 30 -7.14 9.81 0.11
CA VAL A 30 -6.34 8.59 0.00
C VAL A 30 -7.12 7.47 -0.72
N GLY A 31 -8.40 7.31 -0.44
CA GLY A 31 -9.26 6.35 -1.13
C GLY A 31 -9.41 6.64 -2.63
N LEU A 32 -9.58 7.91 -3.02
CA LEU A 32 -9.66 8.33 -4.42
C LEU A 32 -8.34 8.08 -5.16
N VAL A 33 -7.20 8.39 -4.52
CA VAL A 33 -5.87 8.12 -5.08
C VAL A 33 -5.65 6.61 -5.22
N ALA A 34 -6.00 5.82 -4.20
CA ALA A 34 -5.88 4.36 -4.24
C ALA A 34 -6.71 3.76 -5.38
N TYR A 35 -7.96 4.19 -5.53
CA TYR A 35 -8.81 3.78 -6.65
C TYR A 35 -8.16 4.11 -8.00
N SER A 36 -7.68 5.35 -8.14
CA SER A 36 -7.13 5.82 -9.40
C SER A 36 -5.85 5.09 -9.80
N VAL A 37 -4.90 4.96 -8.88
CA VAL A 37 -3.63 4.25 -9.11
C VAL A 37 -3.89 2.78 -9.43
N TYR A 38 -4.74 2.10 -8.63
CA TYR A 38 -5.07 0.70 -8.85
C TYR A 38 -5.74 0.44 -10.20
N VAL A 39 -6.75 1.24 -10.56
CA VAL A 39 -7.45 1.10 -11.85
C VAL A 39 -6.52 1.42 -13.01
N GLY A 40 -5.67 2.46 -12.87
CA GLY A 40 -4.67 2.82 -13.86
C GLY A 40 -3.66 1.70 -14.12
N ASP A 41 -3.18 1.07 -13.05
CA ASP A 41 -2.28 -0.07 -13.11
C ASP A 41 -2.91 -1.25 -13.86
N ARG A 42 -4.13 -1.63 -13.52
CA ARG A 42 -4.86 -2.71 -14.20
C ARG A 42 -5.15 -2.45 -15.68
N ILE A 43 -5.43 -1.19 -16.05
CA ILE A 43 -5.59 -0.81 -17.45
C ILE A 43 -4.24 -0.92 -18.18
N SER A 44 -3.15 -0.57 -17.53
CA SER A 44 -1.79 -0.70 -18.07
C SER A 44 -1.43 -2.16 -18.32
N ASP A 45 -1.65 -3.03 -17.34
CA ASP A 45 -1.33 -4.46 -17.43
C ASP A 45 -2.02 -5.12 -18.63
N THR A 46 -3.30 -4.79 -18.90
CA THR A 46 -4.02 -5.36 -20.07
C THR A 46 -3.44 -5.00 -21.44
N LYS A 47 -2.54 -4.02 -21.53
CA LYS A 47 -1.84 -3.70 -22.76
C LYS A 47 -0.65 -4.64 -23.02
N TYR A 48 -0.05 -5.16 -21.97
CA TYR A 48 1.17 -5.95 -22.00
C TYR A 48 0.91 -7.46 -21.90
N GLU A 49 -0.30 -7.86 -21.47
CA GLU A 49 -0.76 -9.23 -21.39
C GLU A 49 -2.03 -9.44 -22.23
N PRO A 50 -1.95 -9.34 -23.58
CA PRO A 50 -3.11 -9.47 -24.44
C PRO A 50 -3.77 -10.86 -24.39
N ASP A 51 -3.03 -11.89 -23.99
CA ASP A 51 -3.49 -13.28 -23.90
C ASP A 51 -4.06 -13.66 -22.53
N ALA A 52 -4.24 -12.70 -21.63
CA ALA A 52 -4.84 -12.96 -20.32
C ALA A 52 -6.31 -13.42 -20.48
N THR A 53 -6.50 -14.72 -20.51
CA THR A 53 -7.80 -15.42 -20.65
C THR A 53 -8.69 -15.27 -19.41
N SER A 54 -8.31 -14.42 -18.44
CA SER A 54 -9.05 -14.21 -17.21
C SER A 54 -10.32 -13.37 -17.46
N ALA A 55 -11.43 -13.74 -16.81
CA ALA A 55 -12.67 -12.96 -16.82
C ALA A 55 -12.44 -11.49 -16.40
N ARG A 56 -11.41 -11.22 -15.58
CA ARG A 56 -10.98 -9.89 -15.17
C ARG A 56 -10.44 -9.07 -16.33
N SER A 57 -9.51 -9.59 -17.12
CA SER A 57 -8.91 -8.90 -18.27
C SER A 57 -9.96 -8.60 -19.32
N ALA A 58 -10.88 -9.54 -19.58
CA ALA A 58 -12.02 -9.33 -20.48
C ALA A 58 -12.95 -8.19 -19.98
N PHE A 59 -13.24 -8.13 -18.66
CA PHE A 59 -14.03 -7.05 -18.08
C PHE A 59 -13.35 -5.69 -18.22
N ILE A 60 -12.05 -5.59 -17.88
CA ILE A 60 -11.27 -4.36 -17.99
C ILE A 60 -11.20 -3.88 -19.45
N GLY A 61 -10.94 -4.80 -20.39
CA GLY A 61 -10.91 -4.49 -21.82
C GLY A 61 -12.25 -3.92 -22.31
N ARG A 62 -13.37 -4.54 -21.92
CA ARG A 62 -14.74 -4.09 -22.31
C ARG A 62 -15.08 -2.72 -21.72
N HIS A 63 -14.65 -2.41 -20.49
CA HIS A 63 -15.02 -1.18 -19.79
C HIS A 63 -13.88 -0.17 -19.70
N ARG A 64 -12.81 -0.33 -20.51
CA ARG A 64 -11.58 0.44 -20.43
C ARG A 64 -11.82 1.95 -20.43
N ARG A 65 -12.68 2.44 -21.36
CA ARG A 65 -12.98 3.88 -21.45
C ARG A 65 -13.64 4.42 -20.17
N LEU A 66 -14.63 3.71 -19.65
CA LEU A 66 -15.30 4.09 -18.40
C LEU A 66 -14.34 4.08 -17.21
N LEU A 67 -13.55 3.02 -17.07
CA LEU A 67 -12.54 2.89 -16.02
C LEU A 67 -11.47 3.98 -16.10
N SER A 68 -11.02 4.34 -17.30
CA SER A 68 -10.07 5.44 -17.47
C SER A 68 -10.69 6.80 -17.09
N ILE A 69 -11.94 7.06 -17.43
CA ILE A 69 -12.63 8.31 -17.09
C ILE A 69 -12.84 8.38 -15.57
N THR A 70 -13.33 7.32 -14.93
CA THR A 70 -13.56 7.31 -13.48
C THR A 70 -12.28 7.40 -12.68
N SER A 71 -11.20 6.74 -13.13
CA SER A 71 -9.87 6.85 -12.54
C SER A 71 -9.32 8.27 -12.64
N ALA A 72 -9.37 8.89 -13.81
CA ALA A 72 -8.92 10.27 -14.02
C ALA A 72 -9.76 11.27 -13.19
N ALA A 73 -11.08 11.09 -13.14
CA ALA A 73 -11.97 11.93 -12.35
C ALA A 73 -11.69 11.79 -10.85
N ALA A 74 -11.47 10.57 -10.34
CA ALA A 74 -11.13 10.31 -8.95
C ALA A 74 -9.79 10.99 -8.57
N TYR A 75 -8.76 10.85 -9.41
CA TYR A 75 -7.49 11.52 -9.16
C TYR A 75 -7.61 13.03 -9.23
N GLY A 76 -8.32 13.56 -10.22
CA GLY A 76 -8.59 14.99 -10.35
C GLY A 76 -9.31 15.56 -9.13
N LEU A 77 -10.31 14.85 -8.61
CA LEU A 77 -11.02 15.23 -7.38
C LEU A 77 -10.10 15.20 -6.16
N ALA A 78 -9.26 14.16 -6.01
CA ALA A 78 -8.28 14.09 -4.94
C ALA A 78 -7.30 15.28 -4.97
N VAL A 79 -6.79 15.63 -6.15
CA VAL A 79 -5.92 16.79 -6.38
C VAL A 79 -6.65 18.10 -6.04
N ALA A 80 -7.89 18.26 -6.48
CA ALA A 80 -8.68 19.47 -6.21
C ALA A 80 -8.90 19.66 -4.71
N ILE A 81 -9.32 18.61 -3.98
CA ILE A 81 -9.50 18.65 -2.51
C ILE A 81 -8.17 19.00 -1.81
N SER A 82 -7.07 18.38 -2.24
CA SER A 82 -5.76 18.61 -1.63
C SER A 82 -5.21 20.01 -1.90
N THR A 83 -5.48 20.57 -3.07
CA THR A 83 -5.09 21.96 -3.40
C THR A 83 -5.75 22.97 -2.45
N LEU A 84 -7.00 22.74 -2.03
CA LEU A 84 -7.70 23.57 -1.07
C LEU A 84 -7.08 23.49 0.35
N ASN A 85 -6.32 22.43 0.64
CA ASN A 85 -5.63 22.22 1.92
C ASN A 85 -4.14 22.65 1.88
N GLY A 86 -3.70 23.26 0.79
CA GLY A 86 -2.40 23.88 0.65
C GLY A 86 -1.37 23.04 -0.14
N PRO A 87 -0.21 23.64 -0.44
CA PRO A 87 0.79 23.05 -1.34
C PRO A 87 1.40 21.74 -0.80
N LEU A 88 1.54 21.59 0.51
CA LEU A 88 2.08 20.38 1.10
C LEU A 88 1.10 19.21 0.97
N ALA A 89 -0.21 19.45 1.19
CA ALA A 89 -1.25 18.44 0.99
C ALA A 89 -1.27 17.98 -0.49
N LEU A 90 -1.19 18.93 -1.42
CA LEU A 90 -1.09 18.64 -2.85
C LEU A 90 0.15 17.78 -3.16
N ALA A 91 1.34 18.19 -2.68
CA ALA A 91 2.58 17.47 -2.92
C ALA A 91 2.50 16.01 -2.44
N ILE A 92 1.98 15.77 -1.22
CA ILE A 92 1.82 14.41 -0.67
C ILE A 92 0.81 13.59 -1.50
N THR A 93 -0.29 14.20 -1.92
CA THR A 93 -1.31 13.54 -2.77
C THR A 93 -0.76 13.10 -4.12
N LEU A 94 0.20 13.85 -4.66
CA LEU A 94 0.84 13.52 -5.94
C LEU A 94 1.85 12.37 -5.84
N ILE A 95 2.41 12.07 -4.66
CA ILE A 95 3.46 11.04 -4.49
C ILE A 95 3.03 9.66 -5.02
N PRO A 96 1.89 9.05 -4.63
CA PRO A 96 1.53 7.72 -5.10
C PRO A 96 1.31 7.69 -6.63
N GLY A 97 0.69 8.72 -7.19
CA GLY A 97 0.48 8.83 -8.63
C GLY A 97 1.80 9.02 -9.39
N ALA A 98 2.69 9.89 -8.90
CA ALA A 98 4.02 10.08 -9.48
C ALA A 98 4.84 8.78 -9.39
N THR A 99 4.79 8.09 -8.25
CA THR A 99 5.45 6.79 -8.06
C THR A 99 4.93 5.78 -9.08
N TRP A 100 3.61 5.70 -9.29
CA TRP A 100 3.01 4.81 -10.29
C TRP A 100 3.45 5.17 -11.71
N VAL A 101 3.46 6.46 -12.08
CA VAL A 101 3.92 6.90 -13.42
C VAL A 101 5.38 6.51 -13.65
N VAL A 102 6.27 6.83 -12.70
CA VAL A 102 7.69 6.50 -12.78
C VAL A 102 7.92 4.97 -12.85
N TYR A 103 7.09 4.22 -12.16
CA TYR A 103 7.09 2.76 -12.15
C TYR A 103 6.59 2.16 -13.47
N ALA A 104 5.52 2.72 -14.05
CA ALA A 104 4.85 2.19 -15.24
C ALA A 104 5.49 2.65 -16.57
N VAL A 105 6.21 3.77 -16.57
CA VAL A 105 6.81 4.35 -17.79
C VAL A 105 8.03 3.54 -18.21
N GLU A 106 8.04 3.14 -19.47
CA GLU A 106 9.23 2.63 -20.15
C GLU A 106 10.16 3.79 -20.49
N LEU A 107 11.41 3.71 -20.03
CA LEU A 107 12.43 4.66 -20.46
C LEU A 107 12.72 4.45 -21.97
N PRO A 108 12.85 5.52 -22.76
CA PRO A 108 13.16 5.42 -24.18
C PRO A 108 14.43 4.59 -24.41
N GLU A 109 14.47 3.78 -25.46
CA GLU A 109 15.65 2.98 -25.83
C GLU A 109 16.90 3.85 -26.08
N SER A 110 16.70 5.13 -26.40
CA SER A 110 17.76 6.13 -26.56
C SER A 110 18.39 6.59 -25.24
N SER A 111 17.74 6.30 -24.08
CA SER A 111 18.33 6.57 -22.77
C SER A 111 19.46 5.59 -22.55
N ARG A 112 20.70 6.08 -22.32
CA ARG A 112 21.85 5.25 -21.94
C ARG A 112 21.68 4.60 -20.55
N ALA A 113 20.49 4.62 -19.98
CA ALA A 113 20.19 4.00 -18.71
C ALA A 113 20.15 2.47 -18.87
N PRO A 114 20.86 1.70 -18.04
CA PRO A 114 20.84 0.24 -18.09
C PRO A 114 19.50 -0.37 -17.64
N ILE A 115 18.56 0.46 -17.23
CA ILE A 115 17.27 0.06 -16.64
C ILE A 115 16.15 0.48 -17.60
N LYS A 116 15.46 -0.49 -18.19
CA LYS A 116 14.33 -0.24 -19.10
C LYS A 116 13.07 0.22 -18.35
N ARG A 117 12.84 -0.27 -17.13
CA ARG A 117 11.71 0.08 -16.25
C ARG A 117 12.17 0.03 -14.79
N LEU A 118 11.72 0.97 -13.95
CA LEU A 118 12.01 0.92 -12.51
C LEU A 118 11.37 -0.27 -11.81
N LYS A 119 10.24 -0.78 -12.31
CA LYS A 119 9.61 -1.99 -11.79
C LYS A 119 10.47 -3.26 -11.91
N THR A 120 11.50 -3.25 -12.75
CA THR A 120 12.44 -4.37 -12.89
C THR A 120 13.64 -4.26 -11.95
N VAL A 121 13.72 -3.20 -11.13
CA VAL A 121 14.80 -3.03 -10.17
C VAL A 121 14.47 -3.71 -8.86
N PHE A 122 15.26 -4.73 -8.55
CA PHE A 122 15.19 -5.47 -7.31
C PHE A 122 15.12 -4.54 -6.08
N VAL A 123 14.24 -4.84 -5.14
CA VAL A 123 13.96 -4.07 -3.90
C VAL A 123 13.25 -2.74 -4.13
N LEU A 124 13.53 -2.02 -5.22
CA LEU A 124 13.03 -0.66 -5.40
C LEU A 124 11.51 -0.62 -5.57
N ASN A 125 10.94 -1.61 -6.25
CA ASN A 125 9.50 -1.74 -6.49
C ASN A 125 8.70 -1.69 -5.18
N SER A 126 8.83 -2.72 -4.33
CA SER A 126 8.05 -2.85 -3.09
C SER A 126 8.38 -1.75 -2.09
N THR A 127 9.64 -1.29 -2.07
CA THR A 127 10.08 -0.18 -1.20
C THR A 127 9.43 1.14 -1.59
N LEU A 128 9.40 1.49 -2.87
CA LEU A 128 8.79 2.74 -3.34
C LEU A 128 7.28 2.74 -3.12
N VAL A 129 6.61 1.63 -3.40
CA VAL A 129 5.18 1.48 -3.16
C VAL A 129 4.87 1.62 -1.67
N ALA A 130 5.61 0.91 -0.80
CA ALA A 130 5.42 0.98 0.65
C ALA A 130 5.68 2.39 1.20
N LEU A 131 6.73 3.07 0.72
CA LEU A 131 7.06 4.43 1.14
C LEU A 131 5.99 5.44 0.71
N ALA A 132 5.52 5.35 -0.54
CA ALA A 132 4.50 6.25 -1.07
C ALA A 132 3.18 6.15 -0.29
N TRP A 133 2.70 4.93 -0.04
CA TRP A 133 1.47 4.70 0.71
C TRP A 133 1.61 5.02 2.19
N ALA A 134 2.71 4.64 2.85
CA ALA A 134 2.94 4.99 4.26
C ALA A 134 2.99 6.53 4.43
N THR A 135 3.62 7.24 3.49
CA THR A 135 3.65 8.71 3.46
C THR A 135 2.24 9.28 3.33
N ALA A 136 1.44 8.79 2.38
CA ALA A 136 0.08 9.26 2.16
C ALA A 136 -0.82 9.00 3.37
N MET A 137 -0.80 7.78 3.93
CA MET A 137 -1.65 7.39 5.07
C MET A 137 -1.31 8.13 6.37
N VAL A 138 -0.06 8.55 6.55
CA VAL A 138 0.38 9.21 7.80
C VAL A 138 0.45 10.72 7.65
N LEU A 139 1.12 11.23 6.62
CA LEU A 139 1.34 12.67 6.53
C LEU A 139 0.13 13.45 6.02
N LEU A 140 -0.67 12.85 5.13
CA LEU A 140 -1.82 13.57 4.58
C LEU A 140 -2.85 13.96 5.66
N PRO A 141 -3.32 13.06 6.55
CA PRO A 141 -4.24 13.44 7.62
C PRO A 141 -3.65 14.45 8.61
N ILE A 142 -2.33 14.39 8.88
CA ILE A 142 -1.63 15.38 9.73
C ILE A 142 -1.72 16.78 9.09
N VAL A 143 -1.40 16.87 7.80
CA VAL A 143 -1.41 18.14 7.07
C VAL A 143 -2.84 18.69 6.95
N PHE A 144 -3.83 17.85 6.66
CA PHE A 144 -5.23 18.24 6.58
C PHE A 144 -5.80 18.75 7.92
N ALA A 145 -5.31 18.19 9.03
CA ALA A 145 -5.70 18.62 10.37
C ALA A 145 -4.90 19.84 10.87
N GLY A 146 -3.93 20.35 10.10
CA GLY A 146 -3.02 21.41 10.54
C GLY A 146 -2.16 21.02 11.75
N ALA A 147 -1.95 19.72 11.95
CA ALA A 147 -1.19 19.17 13.07
C ALA A 147 0.30 19.05 12.75
N THR A 148 1.11 18.82 13.78
CA THR A 148 2.55 18.61 13.67
C THR A 148 2.90 17.13 13.64
N VAL A 149 4.02 16.78 12.99
CA VAL A 149 4.55 15.42 13.02
C VAL A 149 5.10 15.11 14.40
N THR A 150 4.56 14.09 15.04
CA THR A 150 4.94 13.61 16.37
C THR A 150 5.80 12.34 16.29
N PRO A 151 6.51 11.93 17.37
CA PRO A 151 7.18 10.63 17.40
C PRO A 151 6.24 9.46 17.09
N VAL A 152 4.97 9.52 17.51
CA VAL A 152 3.96 8.50 17.21
C VAL A 152 3.66 8.44 15.71
N ALA A 153 3.64 9.59 15.02
CA ALA A 153 3.48 9.62 13.56
C ALA A 153 4.63 8.88 12.85
N LEU A 154 5.86 8.99 13.34
CA LEU A 154 7.00 8.24 12.80
C LEU A 154 6.87 6.73 13.06
N VAL A 155 6.40 6.34 14.24
CA VAL A 155 6.07 4.94 14.57
C VAL A 155 5.04 4.38 13.57
N LEU A 156 3.97 5.14 13.28
CA LEU A 156 2.95 4.74 12.32
C LEU A 156 3.50 4.67 10.89
N ALA A 157 4.35 5.62 10.49
CA ALA A 157 4.98 5.59 9.17
C ALA A 157 5.82 4.31 8.97
N VAL A 158 6.62 3.91 9.97
CA VAL A 158 7.40 2.67 9.94
C VAL A 158 6.50 1.45 9.97
N TYR A 159 5.44 1.47 10.79
CA TYR A 159 4.44 0.39 10.87
C TYR A 159 3.79 0.14 9.51
N PHE A 160 3.26 1.19 8.85
CA PHE A 160 2.63 1.08 7.53
C PHE A 160 3.64 0.72 6.44
N PHE A 161 4.84 1.29 6.48
CA PHE A 161 5.89 0.92 5.54
C PHE A 161 6.15 -0.60 5.56
N PHE A 162 6.33 -1.18 6.73
CA PHE A 162 6.55 -2.61 6.86
C PHE A 162 5.32 -3.43 6.46
N ASP A 163 4.12 -2.97 6.81
CA ASP A 163 2.90 -3.69 6.46
C ASP A 163 2.65 -3.72 4.96
N ILE A 164 2.75 -2.57 4.31
CA ILE A 164 2.55 -2.46 2.86
C ILE A 164 3.63 -3.21 2.10
N PHE A 165 4.89 -3.14 2.55
CA PHE A 165 5.98 -3.92 1.97
C PHE A 165 5.67 -5.42 1.98
N VAL A 166 5.24 -5.93 3.14
CA VAL A 166 4.84 -7.35 3.29
C VAL A 166 3.69 -7.70 2.34
N ASN A 167 2.65 -6.86 2.28
CA ASN A 167 1.49 -7.09 1.43
C ASN A 167 1.82 -7.04 -0.07
N THR A 168 2.78 -6.20 -0.48
CA THR A 168 3.25 -6.11 -1.87
C THR A 168 4.00 -7.37 -2.31
N GLU A 169 4.65 -8.09 -1.39
CA GLU A 169 5.37 -9.32 -1.72
C GLU A 169 4.46 -10.55 -1.88
N ILE A 170 3.22 -10.53 -1.40
CA ILE A 170 2.29 -11.65 -1.58
C ILE A 170 1.97 -11.90 -3.06
N PRO A 171 1.53 -10.89 -3.86
CA PRO A 171 1.36 -11.06 -5.29
C PRO A 171 2.68 -11.37 -6.03
N ASN A 172 3.83 -10.79 -5.61
CA ASN A 172 5.12 -11.12 -6.21
C ASN A 172 5.45 -12.63 -6.07
N VAL A 173 5.09 -13.26 -4.95
CA VAL A 173 5.27 -14.71 -4.77
C VAL A 173 4.29 -15.50 -5.63
N ARG A 174 3.06 -15.02 -5.83
CA ARG A 174 2.08 -15.64 -6.73
C ARG A 174 2.60 -15.65 -8.17
N ASP A 175 3.15 -14.53 -8.60
CA ASP A 175 3.50 -14.27 -9.99
C ASP A 175 4.98 -14.61 -10.31
N VAL A 176 5.69 -15.31 -9.40
CA VAL A 176 7.14 -15.57 -9.49
C VAL A 176 7.58 -16.20 -10.81
N ASP A 177 6.79 -17.14 -11.36
CA ASP A 177 7.13 -17.82 -12.62
C ASP A 177 6.90 -16.89 -13.83
N ASP A 178 5.88 -16.03 -13.77
CA ASP A 178 5.60 -15.03 -14.81
C ASP A 178 6.62 -13.89 -14.77
N ASP A 179 6.97 -13.42 -13.59
CA ASP A 179 8.02 -12.41 -13.37
C ASP A 179 9.37 -12.90 -13.89
N ALA A 180 9.73 -14.15 -13.59
CA ALA A 180 10.98 -14.74 -14.07
C ALA A 180 11.02 -14.86 -15.60
N ARG A 181 9.91 -15.17 -16.27
CA ARG A 181 9.81 -15.22 -17.74
C ARG A 181 9.93 -13.84 -18.40
N ASN A 182 9.53 -12.80 -17.69
CA ASN A 182 9.54 -11.41 -18.18
C ASN A 182 10.73 -10.58 -17.65
N ASP A 183 11.76 -11.24 -17.09
CA ASP A 183 12.96 -10.59 -16.51
C ASP A 183 12.63 -9.52 -15.45
N VAL A 184 11.55 -9.72 -14.70
CA VAL A 184 11.17 -8.84 -13.59
C VAL A 184 11.85 -9.28 -12.30
N ALA A 185 12.71 -8.43 -11.74
CA ALA A 185 13.47 -8.73 -10.53
C ALA A 185 12.64 -8.38 -9.29
N THR A 186 11.95 -9.38 -8.72
CA THR A 186 11.25 -9.31 -7.43
C THR A 186 11.99 -10.11 -6.36
N PHE A 187 11.63 -9.98 -5.07
CA PHE A 187 12.27 -10.80 -4.03
C PHE A 187 12.15 -12.30 -4.32
N PRO A 188 10.97 -12.86 -4.65
CA PRO A 188 10.86 -14.28 -4.92
C PRO A 188 11.64 -14.74 -6.15
N THR A 189 11.80 -13.91 -7.21
CA THR A 189 12.59 -14.28 -8.38
C THR A 189 14.10 -14.28 -8.10
N VAL A 190 14.59 -13.36 -7.27
CA VAL A 190 16.02 -13.19 -7.00
C VAL A 190 16.52 -14.09 -5.87
N VAL A 191 15.82 -14.13 -4.73
CA VAL A 191 16.28 -14.90 -3.56
C VAL A 191 15.50 -16.19 -3.32
N GLY A 192 14.42 -16.41 -4.06
CA GLY A 192 13.53 -17.56 -3.97
C GLY A 192 12.42 -17.40 -2.92
N VAL A 193 11.28 -18.05 -3.16
CA VAL A 193 10.06 -17.96 -2.35
C VAL A 193 10.29 -18.25 -0.85
N ARG A 194 11.13 -19.27 -0.54
CA ARG A 194 11.42 -19.63 0.87
C ARG A 194 12.14 -18.51 1.61
N ARG A 195 13.16 -17.89 1.00
CA ARG A 195 13.92 -16.80 1.62
C ARG A 195 13.07 -15.54 1.70
N THR A 196 12.26 -15.24 0.68
CA THR A 196 11.27 -14.16 0.72
C THR A 196 10.36 -14.31 1.94
N ARG A 197 9.76 -15.48 2.15
CA ARG A 197 8.92 -15.72 3.33
C ARG A 197 9.67 -15.49 4.65
N HIS A 198 10.94 -15.88 4.77
CA HIS A 198 11.74 -15.59 5.97
C HIS A 198 11.98 -14.08 6.14
N LEU A 199 12.24 -13.36 5.06
CA LEU A 199 12.34 -11.89 5.07
C LEU A 199 11.04 -11.25 5.60
N LEU A 200 9.87 -11.72 5.13
CA LEU A 200 8.59 -11.21 5.60
C LEU A 200 8.38 -11.45 7.10
N TYR A 201 8.83 -12.57 7.66
CA TYR A 201 8.83 -12.78 9.11
C TYR A 201 9.74 -11.79 9.85
N VAL A 202 10.95 -11.55 9.34
CA VAL A 202 11.88 -10.57 9.94
C VAL A 202 11.25 -9.18 9.94
N ILE A 203 10.65 -8.75 8.83
CA ILE A 203 9.96 -7.45 8.72
C ILE A 203 8.81 -7.35 9.73
N ASN A 204 8.00 -8.42 9.88
CA ASN A 204 6.93 -8.43 10.89
C ASN A 204 7.48 -8.35 12.32
N ILE A 205 8.57 -9.04 12.62
CA ILE A 205 9.24 -8.95 13.94
C ILE A 205 9.71 -7.52 14.19
N LEU A 206 10.36 -6.88 13.21
CA LEU A 206 10.78 -5.48 13.32
C LEU A 206 9.58 -4.56 13.56
N SER A 207 8.47 -4.77 12.86
CA SER A 207 7.22 -4.01 13.08
C SER A 207 6.67 -4.20 14.50
N VAL A 208 6.69 -5.42 15.02
CA VAL A 208 6.30 -5.71 16.41
C VAL A 208 7.22 -4.98 17.40
N LEU A 209 8.55 -5.02 17.19
CA LEU A 209 9.52 -4.33 18.04
C LEU A 209 9.30 -2.81 18.05
N VAL A 210 8.94 -2.20 16.91
CA VAL A 210 8.59 -0.77 16.80
C VAL A 210 7.36 -0.44 17.64
N VAL A 211 6.30 -1.24 17.55
CA VAL A 211 5.06 -1.02 18.34
C VAL A 211 5.32 -1.21 19.83
N VAL A 212 6.01 -2.29 20.22
CA VAL A 212 6.37 -2.58 21.62
C VAL A 212 7.29 -1.49 22.19
N GLY A 213 8.28 -1.06 21.41
CA GLY A 213 9.18 0.04 21.80
C GLY A 213 8.43 1.35 22.00
N ALA A 214 7.47 1.67 21.14
CA ALA A 214 6.62 2.85 21.30
C ALA A 214 5.72 2.76 22.56
N PHE A 215 5.19 1.58 22.86
CA PHE A 215 4.42 1.35 24.08
C PHE A 215 5.29 1.48 25.35
N VAL A 216 6.42 0.81 25.40
CA VAL A 216 7.34 0.87 26.54
C VAL A 216 7.91 2.27 26.75
N GLY A 217 8.16 3.00 25.65
CA GLY A 217 8.58 4.40 25.67
C GLY A 217 7.49 5.40 26.08
N GLY A 218 6.25 4.95 26.34
CA GLY A 218 5.13 5.81 26.73
C GLY A 218 4.52 6.64 25.59
N TYR A 219 4.90 6.37 24.36
CA TYR A 219 4.37 7.07 23.18
C TYR A 219 3.00 6.53 22.72
N LEU A 220 2.71 5.26 23.01
CA LEU A 220 1.50 4.60 22.52
C LEU A 220 0.70 4.01 23.70
N PRO A 221 -0.61 4.34 23.85
CA PRO A 221 -1.46 3.71 24.84
C PRO A 221 -1.53 2.19 24.67
N ALA A 222 -1.63 1.46 25.80
CA ALA A 222 -1.64 0.00 25.80
C ALA A 222 -2.70 -0.60 24.87
N LEU A 223 -3.91 -0.03 24.88
CA LEU A 223 -5.02 -0.52 24.07
C LEU A 223 -4.72 -0.39 22.57
N PHE A 224 -4.14 0.74 22.13
CA PHE A 224 -3.75 0.93 20.73
C PHE A 224 -2.59 -0.01 20.35
N ALA A 225 -1.61 -0.19 21.26
CA ALA A 225 -0.53 -1.17 21.04
C ALA A 225 -1.07 -2.58 20.82
N VAL A 226 -2.02 -3.02 21.65
CA VAL A 226 -2.64 -4.36 21.53
C VAL A 226 -3.35 -4.51 20.19
N VAL A 227 -4.11 -3.51 19.73
CA VAL A 227 -4.81 -3.59 18.44
C VAL A 227 -3.83 -3.65 17.25
N LEU A 228 -2.76 -2.82 17.27
CA LEU A 228 -1.73 -2.87 16.24
C LEU A 228 -0.98 -4.22 16.24
N LEU A 229 -0.68 -4.78 17.42
CA LEU A 229 -0.05 -6.09 17.55
C LEU A 229 -0.96 -7.24 17.09
N ALA A 230 -2.28 -7.13 17.31
CA ALA A 230 -3.25 -8.08 16.74
C ALA A 230 -3.22 -8.07 15.20
N GLY A 231 -3.13 -6.90 14.58
CA GLY A 231 -2.91 -6.77 13.14
C GLY A 231 -1.60 -7.44 12.68
N ARG A 232 -0.51 -7.29 13.44
CA ARG A 232 0.77 -8.00 13.14
C ARG A 232 0.65 -9.51 13.30
N ALA A 233 -0.08 -9.99 14.29
CA ALA A 233 -0.33 -11.42 14.46
C ALA A 233 -1.08 -12.01 13.26
N LEU A 234 -2.09 -11.30 12.74
CA LEU A 234 -2.78 -11.69 11.51
C LEU A 234 -1.82 -11.70 10.30
N ALA A 235 -1.00 -10.66 10.13
CA ALA A 235 -0.01 -10.61 9.04
C ALA A 235 0.98 -11.78 9.10
N VAL A 236 1.48 -12.15 10.29
CA VAL A 236 2.36 -13.32 10.49
C VAL A 236 1.64 -14.62 10.12
N LEU A 237 0.36 -14.75 10.50
CA LEU A 237 -0.46 -15.91 10.13
C LEU A 237 -0.62 -16.03 8.61
N LEU A 238 -0.91 -14.93 7.91
CA LEU A 238 -1.00 -14.90 6.45
C LEU A 238 0.35 -15.25 5.81
N ASN A 239 1.46 -14.69 6.31
CA ASN A 239 2.80 -14.99 5.83
C ASN A 239 3.17 -16.47 5.97
N SER A 240 2.63 -17.18 6.96
CA SER A 240 2.85 -18.62 7.10
C SER A 240 2.34 -19.42 5.91
N ARG A 241 1.39 -18.89 5.17
CA ARG A 241 0.76 -19.49 3.98
C ARG A 241 1.42 -19.08 2.66
N VAL A 242 2.23 -18.01 2.64
CA VAL A 242 2.95 -17.54 1.45
C VAL A 242 3.90 -18.61 0.94
N GLY A 243 3.81 -18.97 -0.34
CA GLY A 243 4.54 -20.06 -0.97
C GLY A 243 4.11 -21.47 -0.54
N ARG A 244 2.91 -21.61 0.08
CA ARG A 244 2.34 -22.88 0.51
C ARG A 244 0.85 -23.01 0.21
N SER A 245 0.20 -21.93 -0.16
CA SER A 245 -1.23 -21.86 -0.48
C SER A 245 -1.40 -21.74 -1.98
N ASP A 246 -2.42 -22.38 -2.53
CA ASP A 246 -2.85 -22.18 -3.92
C ASP A 246 -3.85 -21.01 -4.03
N ASP A 247 -4.40 -20.53 -2.91
CA ASP A 247 -5.40 -19.46 -2.86
C ASP A 247 -4.77 -18.11 -2.45
N TYR A 248 -3.92 -17.58 -3.33
CA TYR A 248 -3.29 -16.27 -3.13
C TYR A 248 -4.30 -15.13 -3.10
N ARG A 249 -5.43 -15.25 -3.81
CA ARG A 249 -6.48 -14.24 -3.79
C ARG A 249 -7.04 -13.99 -2.40
N ARG A 250 -7.19 -15.04 -1.59
CA ARG A 250 -7.60 -14.89 -0.19
C ARG A 250 -6.50 -14.27 0.66
N LEU A 251 -5.24 -14.64 0.42
CA LEU A 251 -4.12 -14.05 1.16
C LEU A 251 -4.01 -12.55 0.91
N GLU A 252 -4.10 -12.11 -0.35
CA GLU A 252 -4.13 -10.70 -0.74
C GLU A 252 -5.30 -9.96 -0.08
N PHE A 253 -6.52 -10.50 -0.22
CA PHE A 253 -7.71 -9.90 0.36
C PHE A 253 -7.59 -9.70 1.88
N PHE A 254 -7.20 -10.74 2.62
CA PHE A 254 -7.06 -10.61 4.08
C PHE A 254 -5.87 -9.74 4.48
N GLY A 255 -4.80 -9.68 3.69
CA GLY A 255 -3.69 -8.77 3.89
C GLY A 255 -4.13 -7.31 3.79
N GLU A 256 -4.88 -6.95 2.76
CA GLU A 256 -5.42 -5.60 2.56
C GLU A 256 -6.49 -5.25 3.60
N MET A 257 -7.40 -6.19 3.92
CA MET A 257 -8.44 -6.02 4.92
C MET A 257 -7.92 -5.95 6.36
N ASN A 258 -6.66 -6.33 6.61
CA ASN A 258 -6.02 -6.20 7.92
C ASN A 258 -6.10 -4.76 8.46
N HIS A 259 -5.91 -3.76 7.61
CA HIS A 259 -6.08 -2.34 7.99
C HIS A 259 -7.50 -2.01 8.44
N VAL A 260 -8.50 -2.59 7.79
CA VAL A 260 -9.90 -2.39 8.16
C VAL A 260 -10.20 -3.02 9.52
N PHE A 261 -9.66 -4.21 9.81
CA PHE A 261 -9.79 -4.84 11.13
C PHE A 261 -9.09 -4.04 12.22
N VAL A 262 -7.89 -3.53 11.96
CA VAL A 262 -7.15 -2.67 12.89
C VAL A 262 -7.91 -1.36 13.13
N ALA A 263 -8.38 -0.70 12.07
CA ALA A 263 -9.17 0.53 12.19
C ALA A 263 -10.46 0.32 13.01
N GLY A 264 -11.19 -0.76 12.72
CA GLY A 264 -12.39 -1.14 13.48
C GLY A 264 -12.09 -1.40 14.95
N GLY A 265 -11.01 -2.13 15.25
CA GLY A 265 -10.55 -2.37 16.62
C GLY A 265 -10.19 -1.09 17.37
N LEU A 266 -9.50 -0.15 16.71
CA LEU A 266 -9.16 1.15 17.32
C LEU A 266 -10.40 2.03 17.54
N LEU A 267 -11.33 2.06 16.60
CA LEU A 267 -12.59 2.79 16.79
C LEU A 267 -13.39 2.24 17.97
N LEU A 268 -13.50 0.91 18.09
CA LEU A 268 -14.13 0.29 19.26
C LEU A 268 -13.39 0.64 20.56
N ALA A 269 -12.07 0.68 20.53
CA ALA A 269 -11.23 1.01 21.68
C ALA A 269 -11.41 2.45 22.18
N VAL A 270 -11.82 3.37 21.31
CA VAL A 270 -12.11 4.78 21.70
C VAL A 270 -13.44 4.90 22.46
N PHE A 271 -14.38 3.97 22.25
CA PHE A 271 -15.69 3.96 22.92
C PHE A 271 -15.72 3.12 24.21
N LEU A 272 -14.64 2.39 24.53
CA LEU A 272 -14.46 1.63 25.78
C LEU A 272 -13.68 2.42 26.81
#